data_eac5441127ed9146bf9a18791a3c7f74
#
_entry.id   eac5441127ed9146bf9a18791a3c7f74
#
_cell.length_a   1.000
_cell.length_b   1.000
_cell.length_c   1.000
_cell.angle_alpha   90.00
_cell.angle_beta   90.00
_cell.angle_gamma   90.00
#
_symmetry.space_group_name_H-M   'P 1'
#
loop_
_entity.id
_entity.type
_entity.pdbx_description
1 polymer ?
#
loop_
_entity_poly.entity_id
_entity_poly.type
_entity_poly.pdbx_seq_one_letter_code
_entity_poly.pdbx_strand_id
1 'polypeptide(L)'
;MEHEILIVDDEPDIRFLIEGILNDEGYRTRTAGNSDQALELFRAHRPSLAILDIWLQGSRLDGIELLKIFQTEEPGLPTLMISGHGTIETAVSSLKLGAYDFIEKPFQSDRLLVVVRRALEAARLRRENAELRLRAGPETTLSGDGAVISAIRAQIERVAPTNSRVLISGPAGAGKEVAARMIHARSRRAEGPFIALNCATLAPNRFEEELFGLEGEDGQPMRRGVLERAHRGTLLLDEVADMPPETQGKIVRALQDQTFERLGGNTRVKVDIRVIATTNRDLQSEIAAHRFREDLYYRLAVVPLRIPSLRERREDIPGLARHFLDRCAESSGLPVRELSVDALAALQSYEWPGNVRELRNLMERLLIMMPGTGNDPIRADMLPSTISQGAPSMTRLNSGADVMSLPLREARDLFETQNLQVQLMRFGGNISRTASFVCMERSALHRKLKQLGVTTNEDRAPASSTPVSG
;
A
#
# COMPACT_ATOMS: atom_id res chain seq x y z
N MET A 1 -6.44 30.96 -1.82
CA MET A 1 -5.28 30.87 -2.74
C MET A 1 -5.69 31.57 -4.00
N GLU A 2 -4.92 32.54 -4.45
CA GLU A 2 -5.18 33.24 -5.71
C GLU A 2 -4.87 32.27 -6.87
N HIS A 3 -5.88 31.93 -7.64
CA HIS A 3 -5.70 31.09 -8.83
C HIS A 3 -5.19 31.94 -9.97
N GLU A 4 -4.10 31.52 -10.58
CA GLU A 4 -3.51 32.17 -11.74
C GLU A 4 -3.88 31.41 -13.02
N ILE A 5 -4.40 32.13 -14.02
CA ILE A 5 -4.90 31.57 -15.28
C ILE A 5 -4.05 32.09 -16.43
N LEU A 6 -3.53 31.19 -17.27
CA LEU A 6 -2.81 31.54 -18.50
C LEU A 6 -3.79 31.56 -19.66
N ILE A 7 -3.88 32.71 -20.35
CA ILE A 7 -4.74 32.92 -21.55
C ILE A 7 -3.83 33.00 -22.76
N VAL A 8 -4.08 32.15 -23.75
CA VAL A 8 -3.33 32.11 -25.02
C VAL A 8 -4.30 32.25 -26.17
N ASP A 9 -4.22 33.35 -26.88
CA ASP A 9 -5.07 33.69 -28.02
C ASP A 9 -4.29 34.70 -28.89
N ASP A 10 -4.32 34.63 -30.21
CA ASP A 10 -3.60 35.58 -31.07
C ASP A 10 -4.34 36.91 -31.19
N GLU A 11 -5.68 36.91 -30.96
CA GLU A 11 -6.51 38.13 -31.03
C GLU A 11 -6.41 38.95 -29.73
N PRO A 12 -5.83 40.21 -29.76
CA PRO A 12 -5.69 41.03 -28.57
C PRO A 12 -7.01 41.34 -27.86
N ASP A 13 -8.06 41.57 -28.65
CA ASP A 13 -9.38 41.94 -28.14
C ASP A 13 -10.02 40.81 -27.36
N ILE A 14 -9.84 39.57 -27.83
CA ILE A 14 -10.33 38.38 -27.14
C ILE A 14 -9.55 38.16 -25.84
N ARG A 15 -8.20 38.28 -25.84
CA ARG A 15 -7.40 38.22 -24.62
C ARG A 15 -7.86 39.23 -23.59
N PHE A 16 -8.04 40.49 -24.02
CA PHE A 16 -8.49 41.58 -23.15
C PHE A 16 -9.90 41.32 -22.58
N LEU A 17 -10.82 40.78 -23.40
CA LEU A 17 -12.16 40.40 -22.95
C LEU A 17 -12.11 39.29 -21.88
N ILE A 18 -11.39 38.21 -22.15
CA ILE A 18 -11.26 37.06 -21.20
C ILE A 18 -10.58 37.53 -19.93
N GLU A 19 -9.50 38.31 -20.03
CA GLU A 19 -8.77 38.89 -18.92
C GLU A 19 -9.68 39.74 -18.04
N GLY A 20 -10.49 40.62 -18.62
CA GLY A 20 -11.45 41.46 -17.89
C GLY A 20 -12.48 40.62 -17.15
N ILE A 21 -13.12 39.65 -17.81
CA ILE A 21 -14.09 38.74 -17.17
C ILE A 21 -13.51 38.00 -15.99
N LEU A 22 -12.27 37.49 -16.09
CA LEU A 22 -11.63 36.71 -15.04
C LEU A 22 -11.12 37.58 -13.89
N ASN A 23 -10.57 38.77 -14.18
CA ASN A 23 -10.12 39.70 -13.16
C ASN A 23 -11.30 40.27 -12.34
N ASP A 24 -12.46 40.50 -12.94
CA ASP A 24 -13.67 40.93 -12.21
C ASP A 24 -14.14 39.89 -11.18
N GLU A 25 -13.88 38.62 -11.43
CA GLU A 25 -14.16 37.51 -10.50
C GLU A 25 -12.98 37.20 -9.53
N GLY A 26 -11.91 38.01 -9.56
CA GLY A 26 -10.79 37.93 -8.63
C GLY A 26 -9.72 36.88 -8.99
N TYR A 27 -9.71 36.37 -10.24
CA TYR A 27 -8.62 35.54 -10.71
C TYR A 27 -7.44 36.40 -11.17
N ARG A 28 -6.23 35.91 -10.98
CA ARG A 28 -5.04 36.51 -11.63
C ARG A 28 -4.85 35.94 -13.01
N THR A 29 -4.52 36.78 -13.97
CA THR A 29 -4.36 36.38 -15.35
C THR A 29 -2.98 36.70 -15.87
N ARG A 30 -2.48 35.87 -16.76
CA ARG A 30 -1.34 36.14 -17.66
C ARG A 30 -1.77 35.85 -19.08
N THR A 31 -1.34 36.69 -20.01
CA THR A 31 -1.75 36.61 -21.41
C THR A 31 -0.54 36.34 -22.31
N ALA A 32 -0.74 35.52 -23.34
CA ALA A 32 0.24 35.24 -24.37
C ALA A 32 -0.44 35.37 -25.73
N GLY A 33 0.21 36.04 -26.67
CA GLY A 33 -0.29 36.22 -28.04
C GLY A 33 0.20 35.19 -29.05
N ASN A 34 1.09 34.30 -28.64
CA ASN A 34 1.65 33.26 -29.50
C ASN A 34 2.19 32.09 -28.67
N SER A 35 2.52 30.98 -29.35
CA SER A 35 2.98 29.75 -28.71
C SER A 35 4.29 29.87 -27.94
N ASP A 36 5.23 30.66 -28.44
CA ASP A 36 6.56 30.78 -27.79
C ASP A 36 6.43 31.54 -26.48
N GLN A 37 5.70 32.64 -26.45
CA GLN A 37 5.37 33.39 -25.24
C GLN A 37 4.56 32.55 -24.26
N ALA A 38 3.61 31.72 -24.74
CA ALA A 38 2.82 30.83 -23.91
C ALA A 38 3.73 29.80 -23.18
N LEU A 39 4.68 29.18 -23.89
CA LEU A 39 5.63 28.22 -23.32
C LEU A 39 6.59 28.89 -22.33
N GLU A 40 7.07 30.09 -22.60
CA GLU A 40 7.91 30.86 -21.69
C GLU A 40 7.18 31.14 -20.37
N LEU A 41 5.97 31.70 -20.44
CA LEU A 41 5.14 32.00 -19.27
C LEU A 41 4.74 30.73 -18.50
N PHE A 42 4.40 29.66 -19.19
CA PHE A 42 4.05 28.38 -18.59
C PHE A 42 5.22 27.77 -17.81
N ARG A 43 6.45 27.81 -18.35
CA ARG A 43 7.64 27.28 -17.71
C ARG A 43 8.17 28.15 -16.58
N ALA A 44 8.02 29.49 -16.73
CA ALA A 44 8.41 30.41 -15.67
C ALA A 44 7.58 30.25 -14.40
N HIS A 45 6.29 30.03 -14.53
CA HIS A 45 5.38 29.78 -13.41
C HIS A 45 4.19 28.96 -13.87
N ARG A 46 3.96 27.81 -13.23
CA ARG A 46 2.87 26.88 -13.59
C ARG A 46 1.50 27.49 -13.25
N PRO A 47 0.60 27.69 -14.23
CA PRO A 47 -0.73 28.23 -13.97
C PRO A 47 -1.63 27.22 -13.28
N SER A 48 -2.69 27.69 -12.62
CA SER A 48 -3.74 26.84 -12.05
C SER A 48 -4.72 26.30 -13.11
N LEU A 49 -4.85 27.00 -14.25
CA LEU A 49 -5.66 26.66 -15.40
C LEU A 49 -5.08 27.35 -16.64
N ALA A 50 -5.18 26.72 -17.80
CA ALA A 50 -4.84 27.31 -19.08
C ALA A 50 -6.09 27.44 -19.97
N ILE A 51 -6.19 28.54 -20.70
CA ILE A 51 -7.20 28.77 -21.74
C ILE A 51 -6.43 28.96 -23.05
N LEU A 52 -6.67 28.09 -24.04
CA LEU A 52 -5.94 28.07 -25.32
C LEU A 52 -6.91 28.25 -26.48
N ASP A 53 -6.61 29.22 -27.33
CA ASP A 53 -7.24 29.22 -28.67
C ASP A 53 -6.66 28.08 -29.53
N ILE A 54 -7.49 27.41 -30.27
CA ILE A 54 -7.07 26.33 -31.17
C ILE A 54 -6.23 26.89 -32.33
N TRP A 55 -6.64 28.00 -32.90
CA TRP A 55 -6.01 28.58 -34.07
C TRP A 55 -5.16 29.81 -33.67
N LEU A 56 -3.87 29.62 -33.53
CA LEU A 56 -2.92 30.68 -33.19
C LEU A 56 -2.22 31.15 -34.45
N GLN A 57 -2.79 32.17 -35.13
CA GLN A 57 -2.23 32.70 -36.37
C GLN A 57 -0.83 33.29 -36.14
N GLY A 58 0.10 32.98 -37.03
CA GLY A 58 1.47 33.49 -36.94
C GLY A 58 2.32 32.82 -35.85
N SER A 59 1.79 31.82 -35.15
CA SER A 59 2.54 31.04 -34.15
C SER A 59 3.20 29.79 -34.75
N ARG A 60 4.27 29.33 -34.14
CA ARG A 60 5.00 28.12 -34.52
C ARG A 60 4.22 26.83 -34.21
N LEU A 61 3.43 26.85 -33.17
CA LEU A 61 2.60 25.75 -32.71
C LEU A 61 1.13 26.23 -32.64
N ASP A 62 0.18 25.34 -32.93
CA ASP A 62 -1.22 25.57 -32.70
C ASP A 62 -1.63 25.25 -31.24
N GLY A 63 -2.88 25.57 -30.87
CA GLY A 63 -3.37 25.34 -29.53
C GLY A 63 -3.49 23.87 -29.15
N ILE A 64 -3.66 22.97 -30.13
CA ILE A 64 -3.71 21.51 -29.88
C ILE A 64 -2.30 20.96 -29.57
N GLU A 65 -1.29 21.47 -30.25
CA GLU A 65 0.11 21.12 -29.99
C GLU A 65 0.55 21.65 -28.62
N LEU A 66 0.15 22.88 -28.25
CA LEU A 66 0.36 23.43 -26.92
C LEU A 66 -0.32 22.58 -25.83
N LEU A 67 -1.56 22.14 -26.05
CA LEU A 67 -2.28 21.26 -25.13
C LEU A 67 -1.48 19.98 -24.85
N LYS A 68 -0.94 19.33 -25.89
CA LYS A 68 -0.13 18.12 -25.76
C LYS A 68 1.13 18.35 -24.92
N ILE A 69 1.80 19.49 -25.14
CA ILE A 69 2.99 19.86 -24.38
C ILE A 69 2.62 20.11 -22.90
N PHE A 70 1.57 20.89 -22.65
CA PHE A 70 1.11 21.19 -21.29
C PHE A 70 0.69 19.92 -20.54
N GLN A 71 -0.03 19.01 -21.16
CA GLN A 71 -0.41 17.73 -20.55
C GLN A 71 0.78 16.79 -20.33
N THR A 72 1.84 16.90 -21.12
CA THR A 72 3.07 16.11 -20.95
C THR A 72 3.94 16.66 -19.82
N GLU A 73 4.11 17.99 -19.76
CA GLU A 73 4.95 18.63 -18.75
C GLU A 73 4.25 18.80 -17.39
N GLU A 74 2.91 18.94 -17.37
CA GLU A 74 2.10 19.07 -16.15
C GLU A 74 0.83 18.22 -16.28
N PRO A 75 0.92 16.91 -16.03
CA PRO A 75 -0.23 16.01 -16.08
C PRO A 75 -1.32 16.44 -15.10
N GLY A 76 -2.52 16.72 -15.62
CA GLY A 76 -3.66 17.13 -14.80
C GLY A 76 -3.89 18.65 -14.69
N LEU A 77 -3.09 19.48 -15.39
CA LEU A 77 -3.43 20.89 -15.58
C LEU A 77 -4.77 21.01 -16.32
N PRO A 78 -5.81 21.61 -15.72
CA PRO A 78 -7.06 21.84 -16.44
C PRO A 78 -6.83 22.84 -17.56
N THR A 79 -7.10 22.42 -18.78
CA THR A 79 -6.93 23.24 -19.99
C THR A 79 -8.28 23.35 -20.71
N LEU A 80 -8.73 24.59 -20.92
CA LEU A 80 -9.92 24.90 -21.72
C LEU A 80 -9.50 25.30 -23.14
N MET A 81 -10.16 24.70 -24.09
CA MET A 81 -9.97 25.08 -25.50
C MET A 81 -11.03 26.07 -25.94
N ILE A 82 -10.64 27.13 -26.66
CA ILE A 82 -11.56 28.09 -27.26
C ILE A 82 -11.36 28.09 -28.77
N SER A 83 -12.43 28.25 -29.55
CA SER A 83 -12.32 28.38 -31.02
C SER A 83 -13.48 29.13 -31.63
N GLY A 84 -13.20 29.94 -32.63
CA GLY A 84 -14.20 30.63 -33.46
C GLY A 84 -14.72 29.78 -34.63
N HIS A 85 -14.00 28.74 -35.03
CA HIS A 85 -14.34 27.87 -36.18
C HIS A 85 -14.23 26.40 -35.79
N GLY A 86 -14.70 26.05 -34.60
CA GLY A 86 -14.63 24.68 -34.08
C GLY A 86 -15.66 23.76 -34.74
N THR A 87 -15.19 22.74 -35.47
CA THR A 87 -16.05 21.61 -35.81
C THR A 87 -16.22 20.70 -34.60
N ILE A 88 -17.33 19.94 -34.55
CA ILE A 88 -17.56 18.93 -33.53
C ILE A 88 -16.37 17.96 -33.44
N GLU A 89 -15.73 17.64 -34.55
CA GLU A 89 -14.55 16.77 -34.62
C GLU A 89 -13.34 17.36 -33.90
N THR A 90 -13.11 18.67 -34.02
CA THR A 90 -12.00 19.37 -33.34
C THR A 90 -12.21 19.41 -31.81
N ALA A 91 -13.45 19.66 -31.37
CA ALA A 91 -13.83 19.63 -29.96
C ALA A 91 -13.63 18.23 -29.38
N VAL A 92 -14.11 17.18 -30.03
CA VAL A 92 -13.95 15.81 -29.61
C VAL A 92 -12.45 15.38 -29.56
N SER A 93 -11.66 15.84 -30.53
CA SER A 93 -10.22 15.54 -30.59
C SER A 93 -9.46 16.19 -29.44
N SER A 94 -9.73 17.45 -29.12
CA SER A 94 -9.09 18.14 -27.98
C SER A 94 -9.46 17.51 -26.64
N LEU A 95 -10.71 17.10 -26.44
CA LEU A 95 -11.13 16.36 -25.22
C LEU A 95 -10.40 15.00 -25.10
N LYS A 96 -10.22 14.27 -26.21
CA LYS A 96 -9.44 13.01 -26.20
C LYS A 96 -7.96 13.23 -25.88
N LEU A 97 -7.42 14.39 -26.21
CA LEU A 97 -6.04 14.78 -25.91
C LEU A 97 -5.83 15.32 -24.48
N GLY A 98 -6.90 15.40 -23.68
CA GLY A 98 -6.82 15.78 -22.28
C GLY A 98 -7.29 17.20 -21.97
N ALA A 99 -7.91 17.90 -22.91
CA ALA A 99 -8.61 19.15 -22.58
C ALA A 99 -9.75 18.89 -21.59
N TYR A 100 -9.96 19.80 -20.66
CA TYR A 100 -11.04 19.70 -19.67
C TYR A 100 -12.40 19.95 -20.31
N ASP A 101 -12.49 21.00 -21.15
CA ASP A 101 -13.71 21.38 -21.87
C ASP A 101 -13.37 22.22 -23.11
N PHE A 102 -14.39 22.48 -23.91
CA PHE A 102 -14.32 23.28 -25.14
C PHE A 102 -15.39 24.37 -25.14
N ILE A 103 -15.00 25.59 -25.54
CA ILE A 103 -15.90 26.75 -25.64
C ILE A 103 -15.84 27.35 -27.06
N GLU A 104 -16.98 27.51 -27.70
CA GLU A 104 -17.10 28.11 -29.04
C GLU A 104 -17.24 29.63 -28.92
N LYS A 105 -16.51 30.39 -29.77
CA LYS A 105 -16.64 31.83 -29.94
C LYS A 105 -17.80 32.13 -30.92
N PRO A 106 -18.69 33.14 -30.66
CA PRO A 106 -18.73 33.98 -29.48
C PRO A 106 -19.36 33.29 -28.26
N PHE A 107 -18.79 33.49 -27.08
CA PHE A 107 -19.25 32.92 -25.83
C PHE A 107 -19.81 33.96 -24.86
N GLN A 108 -20.70 33.50 -23.97
CA GLN A 108 -21.23 34.33 -22.89
C GLN A 108 -20.28 34.27 -21.68
N SER A 109 -20.09 35.39 -20.98
CA SER A 109 -19.23 35.49 -19.81
C SER A 109 -19.59 34.46 -18.73
N ASP A 110 -20.91 34.29 -18.46
CA ASP A 110 -21.38 33.30 -17.46
C ASP A 110 -20.96 31.87 -17.80
N ARG A 111 -20.99 31.51 -19.10
CA ARG A 111 -20.56 30.17 -19.54
C ARG A 111 -19.08 29.95 -19.31
N LEU A 112 -18.24 30.94 -19.65
CA LEU A 112 -16.80 30.88 -19.38
C LEU A 112 -16.52 30.71 -17.87
N LEU A 113 -17.14 31.51 -17.01
CA LEU A 113 -16.95 31.49 -15.57
C LEU A 113 -17.39 30.17 -14.94
N VAL A 114 -18.52 29.60 -15.38
CA VAL A 114 -19.00 28.30 -14.89
C VAL A 114 -18.01 27.20 -15.22
N VAL A 115 -17.48 27.17 -16.46
CA VAL A 115 -16.53 26.14 -16.89
C VAL A 115 -15.19 26.31 -16.17
N VAL A 116 -14.66 27.53 -16.03
CA VAL A 116 -13.43 27.84 -15.29
C VAL A 116 -13.55 27.38 -13.83
N ARG A 117 -14.64 27.75 -13.15
CA ARG A 117 -14.87 27.36 -11.75
C ARG A 117 -14.89 25.84 -11.57
N ARG A 118 -15.63 25.12 -12.42
CA ARG A 118 -15.68 23.64 -12.40
C ARG A 118 -14.35 23.01 -12.68
N ALA A 119 -13.56 23.54 -13.61
CA ALA A 119 -12.24 23.05 -13.97
C ALA A 119 -11.25 23.19 -12.80
N LEU A 120 -11.24 24.35 -12.14
CA LEU A 120 -10.40 24.61 -10.96
C LEU A 120 -10.81 23.75 -9.77
N GLU A 121 -12.12 23.58 -9.51
CA GLU A 121 -12.63 22.74 -8.43
C GLU A 121 -12.26 21.25 -8.68
N ALA A 122 -12.45 20.75 -9.89
CA ALA A 122 -12.06 19.39 -10.25
C ALA A 122 -10.55 19.15 -10.09
N ALA A 123 -9.71 20.11 -10.46
CA ALA A 123 -8.27 20.04 -10.28
C ALA A 123 -7.88 20.08 -8.78
N ARG A 124 -8.54 20.94 -8.00
CA ARG A 124 -8.34 20.99 -6.54
C ARG A 124 -8.67 19.65 -5.88
N LEU A 125 -9.85 19.09 -6.17
CA LEU A 125 -10.29 17.82 -5.63
C LEU A 125 -9.37 16.66 -6.04
N ARG A 126 -8.83 16.66 -7.26
CA ARG A 126 -7.85 15.68 -7.72
C ARG A 126 -6.53 15.80 -6.95
N ARG A 127 -6.02 17.01 -6.75
CA ARG A 127 -4.80 17.27 -5.95
C ARG A 127 -5.01 16.87 -4.50
N GLU A 128 -6.10 17.30 -3.88
CA GLU A 128 -6.44 16.94 -2.49
C GLU A 128 -6.60 15.43 -2.31
N ASN A 129 -7.25 14.76 -3.27
CA ASN A 129 -7.35 13.30 -3.27
C ASN A 129 -5.97 12.62 -3.43
N ALA A 130 -5.11 13.15 -4.31
CA ALA A 130 -3.75 12.65 -4.48
C ALA A 130 -2.90 12.87 -3.20
N GLU A 131 -3.00 14.04 -2.57
CA GLU A 131 -2.33 14.34 -1.30
C GLU A 131 -2.85 13.47 -0.15
N LEU A 132 -4.17 13.29 -0.06
CA LEU A 132 -4.78 12.39 0.93
C LEU A 132 -4.37 10.94 0.68
N ARG A 133 -4.27 10.51 -0.57
CA ARG A 133 -3.73 9.19 -0.94
C ARG A 133 -2.25 9.06 -0.59
N LEU A 134 -1.44 10.10 -0.74
CA LEU A 134 -0.03 10.11 -0.33
C LEU A 134 0.12 10.14 1.19
N ARG A 135 -0.69 10.92 1.90
CA ARG A 135 -0.67 11.00 3.38
C ARG A 135 -1.31 9.80 4.04
N ALA A 136 -2.41 9.32 3.50
CA ALA A 136 -3.15 8.14 3.98
C ALA A 136 -2.75 6.86 3.26
N GLY A 137 -1.78 6.91 2.34
CA GLY A 137 -1.39 5.78 1.50
C GLY A 137 -1.05 4.57 2.35
N PRO A 138 -1.97 3.59 2.48
CA PRO A 138 -1.60 2.31 3.04
C PRO A 138 -0.47 1.75 2.18
N GLU A 139 0.47 1.11 2.82
CA GLU A 139 1.54 0.41 2.12
C GLU A 139 0.94 -0.45 1.01
N THR A 140 1.26 -0.11 -0.24
CA THR A 140 0.81 -0.86 -1.42
C THR A 140 1.84 -1.87 -1.88
N THR A 141 3.00 -1.92 -1.19
CA THR A 141 4.08 -2.84 -1.49
C THR A 141 4.45 -3.67 -0.26
N LEU A 142 4.55 -4.98 -0.45
CA LEU A 142 5.11 -5.87 0.56
C LEU A 142 6.63 -5.65 0.62
N SER A 143 7.09 -4.96 1.65
CA SER A 143 8.51 -4.69 1.89
C SER A 143 9.23 -5.94 2.39
N GLY A 144 10.51 -6.07 2.02
CA GLY A 144 11.38 -7.20 2.33
C GLY A 144 12.11 -7.71 1.08
N ASP A 145 13.36 -8.16 1.26
CA ASP A 145 14.22 -8.68 0.18
C ASP A 145 14.46 -10.19 0.29
N GLY A 146 13.85 -10.83 1.29
CA GLY A 146 13.94 -12.26 1.50
C GLY A 146 13.33 -13.06 0.37
N ALA A 147 13.85 -14.28 0.16
CA ALA A 147 13.40 -15.17 -0.89
C ALA A 147 11.90 -15.50 -0.79
N VAL A 148 11.40 -15.65 0.44
CA VAL A 148 9.99 -16.01 0.71
C VAL A 148 9.05 -14.89 0.27
N ILE A 149 9.34 -13.63 0.66
CA ILE A 149 8.48 -12.50 0.31
C ILE A 149 8.59 -12.15 -1.18
N SER A 150 9.75 -12.37 -1.79
CA SER A 150 9.96 -12.20 -3.23
C SER A 150 9.14 -13.20 -4.05
N ALA A 151 9.03 -14.47 -3.60
CA ALA A 151 8.18 -15.47 -4.22
C ALA A 151 6.69 -15.08 -4.12
N ILE A 152 6.26 -14.53 -2.99
CA ILE A 152 4.88 -14.05 -2.81
C ILE A 152 4.59 -12.86 -3.73
N ARG A 153 5.51 -11.89 -3.85
CA ARG A 153 5.38 -10.80 -4.81
C ARG A 153 5.21 -11.31 -6.24
N ALA A 154 6.02 -12.30 -6.65
CA ALA A 154 5.90 -12.92 -7.96
C ALA A 154 4.55 -13.65 -8.16
N GLN A 155 3.99 -14.26 -7.12
CA GLN A 155 2.63 -14.83 -7.16
C GLN A 155 1.57 -13.74 -7.32
N ILE A 156 1.67 -12.65 -6.57
CA ILE A 156 0.78 -11.49 -6.68
C ILE A 156 0.80 -10.92 -8.09
N GLU A 157 1.99 -10.73 -8.70
CA GLU A 157 2.12 -10.22 -10.08
C GLU A 157 1.37 -11.09 -11.10
N ARG A 158 1.40 -12.41 -10.94
CA ARG A 158 0.70 -13.34 -11.83
C ARG A 158 -0.82 -13.33 -11.63
N VAL A 159 -1.27 -13.15 -10.39
CA VAL A 159 -2.69 -13.23 -10.03
C VAL A 159 -3.40 -11.89 -10.20
N ALA A 160 -2.71 -10.78 -9.99
CA ALA A 160 -3.30 -9.43 -10.04
C ALA A 160 -4.03 -9.12 -11.36
N PRO A 161 -3.48 -9.41 -12.57
CA PRO A 161 -4.17 -9.11 -13.82
C PRO A 161 -5.40 -9.98 -14.08
N THR A 162 -5.53 -11.11 -13.35
CA THR A 162 -6.69 -11.98 -13.46
C THR A 162 -7.87 -11.40 -12.68
N ASN A 163 -9.10 -11.83 -13.04
CA ASN A 163 -10.29 -11.46 -12.27
C ASN A 163 -10.62 -12.50 -11.18
N SER A 164 -9.70 -13.45 -10.92
CA SER A 164 -9.87 -14.53 -9.96
C SER A 164 -9.99 -14.00 -8.54
N ARG A 165 -10.79 -14.67 -7.72
CA ARG A 165 -10.88 -14.43 -6.29
C ARG A 165 -9.63 -14.96 -5.61
N VAL A 166 -9.18 -14.28 -4.57
CA VAL A 166 -7.97 -14.61 -3.83
C VAL A 166 -8.30 -14.73 -2.35
N LEU A 167 -7.91 -15.86 -1.75
CA LEU A 167 -7.96 -16.04 -0.30
C LEU A 167 -6.56 -15.91 0.27
N ILE A 168 -6.34 -14.87 1.08
CA ILE A 168 -5.06 -14.59 1.71
C ILE A 168 -5.10 -15.10 3.16
N SER A 169 -4.32 -16.12 3.47
CA SER A 169 -4.17 -16.65 4.83
C SER A 169 -2.84 -16.22 5.46
N GLY A 170 -2.83 -16.11 6.77
CA GLY A 170 -1.60 -15.78 7.54
C GLY A 170 -1.92 -15.14 8.88
N PRO A 171 -0.94 -15.09 9.80
CA PRO A 171 -1.16 -14.59 11.14
C PRO A 171 -1.55 -13.11 11.16
N ALA A 172 -2.14 -12.68 12.28
CA ALA A 172 -2.50 -11.28 12.48
C ALA A 172 -1.27 -10.38 12.38
N GLY A 173 -1.40 -9.23 11.74
CA GLY A 173 -0.31 -8.27 11.56
C GLY A 173 0.78 -8.66 10.55
N ALA A 174 0.64 -9.77 9.82
CA ALA A 174 1.64 -10.24 8.85
C ALA A 174 1.69 -9.42 7.54
N GLY A 175 0.66 -8.59 7.25
CA GLY A 175 0.57 -7.76 6.05
C GLY A 175 -0.43 -8.26 5.01
N LYS A 176 -1.47 -9.03 5.43
CA LYS A 176 -2.53 -9.54 4.53
C LYS A 176 -3.24 -8.42 3.76
N GLU A 177 -3.59 -7.33 4.44
CA GLU A 177 -4.25 -6.18 3.80
C GLU A 177 -3.32 -5.49 2.78
N VAL A 178 -2.02 -5.37 3.08
CA VAL A 178 -1.03 -4.83 2.14
C VAL A 178 -0.96 -5.67 0.87
N ALA A 179 -0.96 -7.01 1.01
CA ALA A 179 -1.02 -7.93 -0.13
C ALA A 179 -2.30 -7.73 -0.96
N ALA A 180 -3.47 -7.57 -0.31
CA ALA A 180 -4.73 -7.32 -1.00
C ALA A 180 -4.72 -6.00 -1.78
N ARG A 181 -4.18 -4.93 -1.20
CA ARG A 181 -4.03 -3.63 -1.87
C ARG A 181 -3.04 -3.70 -3.04
N MET A 182 -1.94 -4.45 -2.88
CA MET A 182 -0.98 -4.71 -3.95
C MET A 182 -1.63 -5.46 -5.12
N ILE A 183 -2.47 -6.47 -4.85
CA ILE A 183 -3.24 -7.18 -5.88
C ILE A 183 -4.19 -6.23 -6.62
N HIS A 184 -4.88 -5.36 -5.89
CA HIS A 184 -5.79 -4.38 -6.50
C HIS A 184 -5.03 -3.39 -7.38
N ALA A 185 -3.96 -2.76 -6.85
CA ALA A 185 -3.18 -1.74 -7.55
C ALA A 185 -2.55 -2.25 -8.87
N ARG A 186 -2.28 -3.57 -8.96
CA ARG A 186 -1.71 -4.22 -10.16
C ARG A 186 -2.75 -4.96 -11.00
N SER A 187 -4.03 -4.80 -10.67
CA SER A 187 -5.13 -5.41 -11.40
C SER A 187 -5.65 -4.51 -12.52
N ARG A 188 -6.48 -5.09 -13.41
CA ARG A 188 -7.23 -4.32 -14.41
C ARG A 188 -8.27 -3.39 -13.80
N ARG A 189 -8.49 -3.45 -12.48
CA ARG A 189 -9.45 -2.65 -11.72
C ARG A 189 -8.77 -1.62 -10.81
N ALA A 190 -7.48 -1.31 -11.05
CA ALA A 190 -6.68 -0.39 -10.24
C ALA A 190 -7.30 1.02 -10.15
N GLU A 191 -7.97 1.47 -11.23
CA GLU A 191 -8.68 2.75 -11.28
C GLU A 191 -10.04 2.72 -10.55
N GLY A 192 -10.55 1.53 -10.25
CA GLY A 192 -11.83 1.34 -9.54
C GLY A 192 -11.68 1.47 -8.03
N PRO A 193 -12.80 1.47 -7.29
CA PRO A 193 -12.77 1.56 -5.84
C PRO A 193 -12.17 0.30 -5.20
N PHE A 194 -11.36 0.49 -4.15
CA PHE A 194 -10.94 -0.56 -3.22
C PHE A 194 -11.70 -0.35 -1.92
N ILE A 195 -12.64 -1.24 -1.62
CA ILE A 195 -13.46 -1.14 -0.40
C ILE A 195 -13.11 -2.33 0.50
N ALA A 196 -12.71 -2.03 1.74
CA ALA A 196 -12.44 -3.04 2.76
C ALA A 196 -13.59 -3.11 3.77
N LEU A 197 -14.05 -4.32 4.05
CA LEU A 197 -15.00 -4.62 5.10
C LEU A 197 -14.37 -5.61 6.07
N ASN A 198 -14.21 -5.20 7.33
CA ASN A 198 -13.71 -6.07 8.37
C ASN A 198 -14.86 -6.83 9.02
N CYS A 199 -14.82 -8.17 8.94
CA CYS A 199 -15.90 -9.03 9.43
C CYS A 199 -15.93 -9.17 10.96
N ALA A 200 -14.82 -8.81 11.66
CA ALA A 200 -14.71 -8.96 13.11
C ALA A 200 -15.23 -7.73 13.90
N THR A 201 -15.39 -6.58 13.26
CA THR A 201 -15.61 -5.31 13.98
C THR A 201 -17.07 -4.92 14.19
N LEU A 202 -18.00 -5.54 13.48
CA LEU A 202 -19.40 -5.15 13.46
C LEU A 202 -20.30 -6.21 14.12
N ALA A 203 -21.33 -5.77 14.83
CA ALA A 203 -22.40 -6.65 15.29
C ALA A 203 -23.15 -7.26 14.07
N PRO A 204 -23.68 -8.49 14.16
CA PRO A 204 -24.26 -9.21 13.01
C PRO A 204 -25.25 -8.40 12.19
N ASN A 205 -26.21 -7.73 12.82
CA ASN A 205 -27.22 -6.93 12.14
C ASN A 205 -26.60 -5.75 11.38
N ARG A 206 -25.66 -5.04 12.00
CA ARG A 206 -24.92 -3.93 11.36
C ARG A 206 -24.02 -4.41 10.24
N PHE A 207 -23.51 -5.62 10.33
CA PHE A 207 -22.68 -6.20 9.28
C PHE A 207 -23.48 -6.40 7.99
N GLU A 208 -24.71 -6.93 8.08
CA GLU A 208 -25.59 -7.08 6.92
C GLU A 208 -26.00 -5.73 6.32
N GLU A 209 -26.35 -4.74 7.16
CA GLU A 209 -26.67 -3.39 6.69
C GLU A 209 -25.48 -2.74 5.95
N GLU A 210 -24.26 -2.87 6.48
CA GLU A 210 -23.06 -2.32 5.83
C GLU A 210 -22.76 -3.05 4.52
N LEU A 211 -22.97 -4.36 4.48
CA LEU A 211 -22.65 -5.18 3.29
C LEU A 211 -23.66 -4.97 2.16
N PHE A 212 -24.98 -5.10 2.45
CA PHE A 212 -26.05 -5.08 1.45
C PHE A 212 -26.71 -3.71 1.29
N GLY A 213 -26.65 -2.85 2.31
CA GLY A 213 -27.34 -1.57 2.32
C GLY A 213 -28.80 -1.70 2.76
N LEU A 214 -29.50 -0.56 2.80
CA LEU A 214 -30.91 -0.43 3.18
C LEU A 214 -31.72 0.16 2.03
N GLU A 215 -32.93 -0.35 1.81
CA GLU A 215 -33.90 0.19 0.88
C GLU A 215 -35.02 0.90 1.65
N GLY A 216 -35.43 2.06 1.17
CA GLY A 216 -36.56 2.80 1.71
C GLY A 216 -37.89 2.28 1.19
N GLU A 217 -38.98 2.73 1.77
CA GLU A 217 -40.35 2.32 1.38
C GLU A 217 -40.69 2.71 -0.07
N ASP A 218 -40.00 3.68 -0.63
CA ASP A 218 -40.12 4.15 -2.02
C ASP A 218 -39.29 3.34 -3.03
N GLY A 219 -38.60 2.28 -2.60
CA GLY A 219 -37.71 1.47 -3.43
C GLY A 219 -36.38 2.14 -3.76
N GLN A 220 -36.11 3.32 -3.21
CA GLN A 220 -34.83 4.01 -3.38
C GLN A 220 -33.80 3.58 -2.34
N PRO A 221 -32.51 3.61 -2.64
CA PRO A 221 -31.49 3.26 -1.66
C PRO A 221 -31.44 4.30 -0.54
N MET A 222 -31.90 3.95 0.64
CA MET A 222 -31.71 4.75 1.85
C MET A 222 -30.22 4.80 2.25
N ARG A 223 -29.53 3.64 2.10
CA ARG A 223 -28.09 3.52 2.33
C ARG A 223 -27.49 2.51 1.36
N ARG A 224 -26.47 2.91 0.59
CA ARG A 224 -25.74 1.99 -0.29
C ARG A 224 -24.79 1.12 0.52
N GLY A 225 -24.86 -0.19 0.31
CA GLY A 225 -23.96 -1.16 0.93
C GLY A 225 -22.58 -1.19 0.28
N VAL A 226 -21.65 -1.87 0.95
CA VAL A 226 -20.26 -2.05 0.48
C VAL A 226 -20.21 -2.77 -0.89
N LEU A 227 -21.12 -3.72 -1.14
CA LEU A 227 -21.22 -4.41 -2.45
C LEU A 227 -21.49 -3.42 -3.61
N GLU A 228 -22.38 -2.44 -3.41
CA GLU A 228 -22.64 -1.41 -4.41
C GLU A 228 -21.45 -0.44 -4.55
N ARG A 229 -20.88 -0.03 -3.42
CA ARG A 229 -19.73 0.91 -3.39
C ARG A 229 -18.50 0.32 -4.07
N ALA A 230 -18.33 -1.01 -4.03
CA ALA A 230 -17.24 -1.73 -4.67
C ALA A 230 -17.48 -2.02 -6.16
N HIS A 231 -18.61 -1.56 -6.75
CA HIS A 231 -18.94 -1.81 -8.15
C HIS A 231 -17.81 -1.36 -9.10
N ARG A 232 -17.44 -2.21 -10.06
CA ARG A 232 -16.30 -2.09 -10.98
C ARG A 232 -14.92 -1.98 -10.30
N GLY A 233 -14.86 -2.31 -9.01
CA GLY A 233 -13.64 -2.28 -8.19
C GLY A 233 -13.33 -3.62 -7.54
N THR A 234 -12.72 -3.53 -6.36
CA THR A 234 -12.32 -4.67 -5.53
C THR A 234 -12.93 -4.55 -4.14
N LEU A 235 -13.56 -5.61 -3.68
CA LEU A 235 -14.03 -5.78 -2.30
C LEU A 235 -13.01 -6.63 -1.53
N LEU A 236 -12.48 -6.12 -0.44
CA LEU A 236 -11.72 -6.86 0.54
C LEU A 236 -12.64 -7.26 1.69
N LEU A 237 -12.82 -8.57 1.90
CA LEU A 237 -13.43 -9.13 3.09
C LEU A 237 -12.31 -9.53 4.06
N ASP A 238 -12.08 -8.70 5.07
CA ASP A 238 -11.00 -8.91 6.03
C ASP A 238 -11.49 -9.77 7.20
N GLU A 239 -10.71 -10.79 7.58
CA GLU A 239 -11.00 -11.78 8.62
C GLU A 239 -12.36 -12.51 8.41
N VAL A 240 -12.51 -13.15 7.23
CA VAL A 240 -13.79 -13.80 6.83
C VAL A 240 -14.25 -14.91 7.77
N ALA A 241 -13.35 -15.51 8.56
CA ALA A 241 -13.70 -16.50 9.58
C ALA A 241 -14.65 -15.95 10.65
N ASP A 242 -14.66 -14.63 10.86
CA ASP A 242 -15.53 -13.96 11.83
C ASP A 242 -16.88 -13.50 11.24
N MET A 243 -17.14 -13.81 9.95
CA MET A 243 -18.41 -13.46 9.30
C MET A 243 -19.57 -14.22 9.94
N PRO A 244 -20.68 -13.52 10.30
CA PRO A 244 -21.84 -14.16 10.89
C PRO A 244 -22.40 -15.31 10.03
N PRO A 245 -22.75 -16.48 10.60
CA PRO A 245 -23.18 -17.65 9.83
C PRO A 245 -24.39 -17.39 8.92
N GLU A 246 -25.31 -16.53 9.35
CA GLU A 246 -26.52 -16.15 8.59
C GLU A 246 -26.15 -15.40 7.31
N THR A 247 -25.14 -14.51 7.40
CA THR A 247 -24.68 -13.71 6.27
C THR A 247 -23.85 -14.51 5.28
N GLN A 248 -23.15 -15.57 5.73
CA GLN A 248 -22.35 -16.42 4.85
C GLN A 248 -23.19 -17.01 3.69
N GLY A 249 -24.44 -17.42 3.95
CA GLY A 249 -25.33 -17.93 2.91
C GLY A 249 -25.77 -16.86 1.90
N LYS A 250 -26.03 -15.64 2.37
CA LYS A 250 -26.43 -14.51 1.53
C LYS A 250 -25.29 -14.07 0.61
N ILE A 251 -24.06 -13.99 1.14
CA ILE A 251 -22.91 -13.58 0.36
C ILE A 251 -22.52 -14.62 -0.69
N VAL A 252 -22.67 -15.92 -0.44
CA VAL A 252 -22.47 -16.98 -1.45
C VAL A 252 -23.32 -16.68 -2.68
N ARG A 253 -24.63 -16.40 -2.50
CA ARG A 253 -25.54 -16.06 -3.60
C ARG A 253 -25.12 -14.78 -4.31
N ALA A 254 -24.83 -13.72 -3.54
CA ALA A 254 -24.38 -12.44 -4.12
C ALA A 254 -23.11 -12.59 -4.96
N LEU A 255 -22.15 -13.42 -4.53
CA LEU A 255 -20.91 -13.69 -5.26
C LEU A 255 -21.13 -14.63 -6.46
N GLN A 256 -22.18 -15.44 -6.46
CA GLN A 256 -22.50 -16.35 -7.54
C GLN A 256 -23.20 -15.62 -8.68
N ASP A 257 -24.24 -14.91 -8.36
CA ASP A 257 -25.14 -14.32 -9.34
C ASP A 257 -24.73 -12.89 -9.72
N GLN A 258 -23.78 -12.32 -8.96
CA GLN A 258 -23.41 -10.89 -9.01
C GLN A 258 -24.63 -9.97 -8.87
N THR A 259 -25.63 -10.44 -8.15
CA THR A 259 -26.86 -9.73 -7.82
C THR A 259 -27.22 -9.98 -6.37
N PHE A 260 -27.81 -8.99 -5.73
CA PHE A 260 -28.33 -9.10 -4.37
C PHE A 260 -29.53 -8.16 -4.20
N GLU A 261 -30.24 -8.29 -3.08
CA GLU A 261 -31.33 -7.41 -2.67
C GLU A 261 -30.88 -6.64 -1.43
N ARG A 262 -31.22 -5.34 -1.35
CA ARG A 262 -30.97 -4.54 -0.15
C ARG A 262 -31.88 -5.00 0.98
N LEU A 263 -31.45 -4.77 2.22
CA LEU A 263 -32.28 -5.07 3.38
C LEU A 263 -33.53 -4.16 3.38
N GLY A 264 -34.68 -4.76 3.65
CA GLY A 264 -35.96 -4.07 3.65
C GLY A 264 -36.62 -3.89 2.28
N GLY A 265 -35.96 -4.32 1.19
CA GLY A 265 -36.46 -4.20 -0.17
C GLY A 265 -36.41 -5.51 -0.96
N ASN A 266 -36.94 -5.45 -2.18
CA ASN A 266 -36.96 -6.56 -3.14
C ASN A 266 -36.29 -6.18 -4.48
N THR A 267 -35.68 -5.01 -4.56
CA THR A 267 -35.04 -4.54 -5.78
C THR A 267 -33.71 -5.25 -5.97
N ARG A 268 -33.57 -5.97 -7.10
CA ARG A 268 -32.31 -6.66 -7.44
C ARG A 268 -31.28 -5.68 -7.94
N VAL A 269 -30.16 -5.63 -7.24
CA VAL A 269 -28.99 -4.78 -7.56
C VAL A 269 -27.92 -5.66 -8.23
N LYS A 270 -27.54 -5.29 -9.45
CA LYS A 270 -26.45 -5.98 -10.17
C LYS A 270 -25.12 -5.26 -9.91
N VAL A 271 -24.10 -6.03 -9.54
CA VAL A 271 -22.75 -5.53 -9.28
C VAL A 271 -21.72 -6.36 -10.06
N ASP A 272 -20.63 -5.70 -10.45
CA ASP A 272 -19.44 -6.33 -11.01
C ASP A 272 -18.28 -6.04 -10.07
N ILE A 273 -17.93 -7.00 -9.22
CA ILE A 273 -16.89 -6.85 -8.19
C ILE A 273 -15.86 -7.96 -8.27
N ARG A 274 -14.60 -7.63 -8.01
CA ARG A 274 -13.56 -8.61 -7.67
C ARG A 274 -13.50 -8.76 -6.17
N VAL A 275 -13.47 -9.99 -5.66
CA VAL A 275 -13.38 -10.25 -4.21
C VAL A 275 -12.02 -10.79 -3.84
N ILE A 276 -11.44 -10.21 -2.79
CA ILE A 276 -10.28 -10.71 -2.07
C ILE A 276 -10.73 -10.95 -0.63
N ALA A 277 -10.39 -12.10 -0.07
CA ALA A 277 -10.71 -12.43 1.31
C ALA A 277 -9.43 -12.65 2.12
N THR A 278 -9.44 -12.29 3.40
CA THR A 278 -8.33 -12.60 4.31
C THR A 278 -8.80 -13.40 5.51
N THR A 279 -7.90 -14.16 6.10
CA THR A 279 -8.15 -14.89 7.36
C THR A 279 -6.86 -15.12 8.13
N ASN A 280 -6.97 -15.09 9.46
CA ASN A 280 -5.90 -15.52 10.37
C ASN A 280 -6.17 -16.91 10.97
N ARG A 281 -7.35 -17.49 10.71
CA ARG A 281 -7.75 -18.83 11.19
C ARG A 281 -7.63 -19.86 10.08
N ASP A 282 -7.51 -21.12 10.48
CA ASP A 282 -7.64 -22.25 9.57
C ASP A 282 -9.11 -22.50 9.24
N LEU A 283 -9.53 -22.13 8.03
CA LEU A 283 -10.93 -22.28 7.60
C LEU A 283 -11.38 -23.74 7.50
N GLN A 284 -10.47 -24.70 7.31
CA GLN A 284 -10.83 -26.12 7.32
C GLN A 284 -11.30 -26.56 8.72
N SER A 285 -10.57 -26.10 9.76
CA SER A 285 -10.98 -26.33 11.14
C SER A 285 -12.29 -25.63 11.48
N GLU A 286 -12.54 -24.43 10.94
CA GLU A 286 -13.80 -23.70 11.14
C GLU A 286 -14.97 -24.40 10.44
N ILE A 287 -14.75 -25.01 9.26
CA ILE A 287 -15.73 -25.83 8.54
C ILE A 287 -16.07 -27.09 9.35
N ALA A 288 -15.07 -27.82 9.82
CA ALA A 288 -15.25 -29.00 10.63
C ALA A 288 -16.03 -28.70 11.94
N ALA A 289 -15.89 -27.50 12.48
CA ALA A 289 -16.61 -27.01 13.66
C ALA A 289 -17.98 -26.36 13.32
N HIS A 290 -18.44 -26.42 12.09
CA HIS A 290 -19.69 -25.83 11.60
C HIS A 290 -19.84 -24.32 11.82
N ARG A 291 -18.74 -23.58 11.94
CA ARG A 291 -18.71 -22.12 12.07
C ARG A 291 -18.50 -21.40 10.73
N PHE A 292 -17.98 -22.12 9.75
CA PHE A 292 -17.78 -21.59 8.40
C PHE A 292 -18.38 -22.54 7.36
N ARG A 293 -19.04 -21.99 6.32
CA ARG A 293 -19.68 -22.81 5.27
C ARG A 293 -18.65 -23.26 4.24
N GLU A 294 -18.74 -24.54 3.88
CA GLU A 294 -17.86 -25.15 2.89
C GLU A 294 -18.05 -24.55 1.48
N ASP A 295 -19.31 -24.25 1.11
CA ASP A 295 -19.61 -23.61 -0.20
C ASP A 295 -18.99 -22.22 -0.32
N LEU A 296 -18.96 -21.44 0.76
CA LEU A 296 -18.28 -20.14 0.80
C LEU A 296 -16.76 -20.30 0.67
N TYR A 297 -16.18 -21.29 1.36
CA TYR A 297 -14.75 -21.57 1.26
C TYR A 297 -14.32 -21.83 -0.19
N TYR A 298 -14.95 -22.76 -0.89
CA TYR A 298 -14.61 -23.05 -2.29
C TYR A 298 -14.86 -21.86 -3.21
N ARG A 299 -15.79 -21.00 -2.86
CA ARG A 299 -16.05 -19.79 -3.63
C ARG A 299 -14.98 -18.73 -3.44
N LEU A 300 -14.41 -18.57 -2.25
CA LEU A 300 -13.36 -17.60 -1.94
C LEU A 300 -11.95 -18.12 -2.29
N ALA A 301 -11.68 -19.39 -2.04
CA ALA A 301 -10.36 -20.02 -2.17
C ALA A 301 -10.01 -20.47 -3.60
N VAL A 302 -10.32 -19.63 -4.63
CA VAL A 302 -9.94 -19.95 -6.02
C VAL A 302 -8.44 -19.89 -6.19
N VAL A 303 -7.79 -18.87 -5.64
CA VAL A 303 -6.33 -18.74 -5.57
C VAL A 303 -5.95 -18.53 -4.11
N PRO A 304 -5.43 -19.56 -3.43
CA PRO A 304 -4.91 -19.42 -2.08
C PRO A 304 -3.53 -18.75 -2.10
N LEU A 305 -3.34 -17.76 -1.22
CA LEU A 305 -2.07 -17.07 -1.01
C LEU A 305 -1.75 -17.06 0.48
N ARG A 306 -0.60 -17.60 0.90
CA ARG A 306 -0.19 -17.60 2.30
C ARG A 306 0.85 -16.52 2.56
N ILE A 307 0.59 -15.64 3.51
CA ILE A 307 1.57 -14.66 4.02
C ILE A 307 2.23 -15.26 5.27
N PRO A 308 3.56 -15.43 5.28
CA PRO A 308 4.27 -16.01 6.42
C PRO A 308 4.32 -15.04 7.59
N SER A 309 4.51 -15.60 8.78
CA SER A 309 4.84 -14.83 9.97
C SER A 309 6.19 -14.10 9.81
N LEU A 310 6.42 -13.05 10.60
CA LEU A 310 7.70 -12.34 10.58
C LEU A 310 8.84 -13.25 11.08
N ARG A 311 8.55 -14.19 11.97
CA ARG A 311 9.47 -15.24 12.42
C ARG A 311 9.97 -16.13 11.26
N GLU A 312 9.14 -16.43 10.26
CA GLU A 312 9.52 -17.25 9.10
C GLU A 312 10.38 -16.47 8.08
N ARG A 313 10.48 -15.14 8.23
CA ARG A 313 11.25 -14.23 7.36
C ARG A 313 12.11 -13.25 8.14
N ARG A 314 12.88 -13.74 9.12
CA ARG A 314 13.73 -12.91 9.99
C ARG A 314 14.75 -12.05 9.22
N GLU A 315 15.12 -12.49 8.03
CA GLU A 315 16.02 -11.76 7.13
C GLU A 315 15.43 -10.41 6.65
N ASP A 316 14.11 -10.26 6.65
CA ASP A 316 13.43 -9.01 6.24
C ASP A 316 13.36 -7.98 7.38
N ILE A 317 13.57 -8.39 8.65
CA ILE A 317 13.40 -7.52 9.83
C ILE A 317 14.27 -6.26 9.75
N PRO A 318 15.57 -6.31 9.40
CA PRO A 318 16.39 -5.11 9.32
C PRO A 318 15.90 -4.09 8.29
N GLY A 319 15.48 -4.56 7.11
CA GLY A 319 14.93 -3.72 6.06
C GLY A 319 13.59 -3.08 6.45
N LEU A 320 12.70 -3.89 7.06
CA LEU A 320 11.41 -3.41 7.56
C LEU A 320 11.57 -2.37 8.67
N ALA A 321 12.47 -2.62 9.63
CA ALA A 321 12.70 -1.70 10.73
C ALA A 321 13.22 -0.33 10.24
N ARG A 322 14.17 -0.30 9.30
CA ARG A 322 14.61 0.94 8.65
C ARG A 322 13.47 1.64 7.94
N HIS A 323 12.76 0.92 7.10
CA HIS A 323 11.61 1.47 6.37
C HIS A 323 10.59 2.15 7.27
N PHE A 324 10.26 1.55 8.44
CA PHE A 324 9.33 2.15 9.38
C PHE A 324 9.91 3.35 10.11
N LEU A 325 11.21 3.34 10.45
CA LEU A 325 11.89 4.50 11.02
C LEU A 325 11.91 5.68 10.06
N ASP A 326 12.27 5.43 8.79
CA ASP A 326 12.30 6.46 7.75
C ASP A 326 10.92 7.10 7.55
N ARG A 327 9.88 6.28 7.38
CA ARG A 327 8.50 6.77 7.23
C ARG A 327 7.98 7.51 8.46
N CYS A 328 8.31 7.04 9.65
CA CYS A 328 7.91 7.74 10.88
C CYS A 328 8.63 9.08 11.00
N ALA A 329 9.92 9.14 10.67
CA ALA A 329 10.72 10.36 10.67
C ALA A 329 10.14 11.39 9.69
N GLU A 330 9.85 10.98 8.45
CA GLU A 330 9.21 11.85 7.43
C GLU A 330 7.86 12.39 7.89
N SER A 331 7.01 11.54 8.47
CA SER A 331 5.66 11.94 8.90
C SER A 331 5.65 12.83 10.14
N SER A 332 6.64 12.67 11.03
CA SER A 332 6.72 13.39 12.31
C SER A 332 7.68 14.56 12.28
N GLY A 333 8.44 14.77 11.18
CA GLY A 333 9.46 15.80 11.09
C GLY A 333 10.66 15.58 12.04
N LEU A 334 10.86 14.33 12.49
CA LEU A 334 11.95 13.93 13.38
C LEU A 334 13.18 13.48 12.57
N PRO A 335 14.40 13.60 13.13
CA PRO A 335 15.59 13.10 12.46
C PRO A 335 15.55 11.57 12.36
N VAL A 336 15.95 11.04 11.20
CA VAL A 336 16.12 9.59 11.01
C VAL A 336 17.25 9.10 11.89
N ARG A 337 17.06 7.97 12.58
CA ARG A 337 18.07 7.33 13.43
C ARG A 337 18.37 5.92 12.93
N GLU A 338 19.62 5.55 12.94
CA GLU A 338 20.05 4.19 12.60
C GLU A 338 19.86 3.21 13.76
N LEU A 339 19.71 1.93 13.43
CA LEU A 339 19.72 0.84 14.40
C LEU A 339 21.15 0.28 14.52
N SER A 340 21.64 0.16 15.74
CA SER A 340 22.94 -0.48 16.00
C SER A 340 22.90 -1.99 15.69
N VAL A 341 24.06 -2.60 15.52
CA VAL A 341 24.16 -4.03 15.18
C VAL A 341 23.57 -4.94 16.26
N ASP A 342 23.75 -4.59 17.53
CA ASP A 342 23.17 -5.29 18.68
C ASP A 342 21.64 -5.14 18.75
N ALA A 343 21.10 -3.95 18.46
CA ALA A 343 19.66 -3.75 18.36
C ALA A 343 19.04 -4.59 17.21
N LEU A 344 19.68 -4.61 16.04
CA LEU A 344 19.24 -5.43 14.91
C LEU A 344 19.26 -6.94 15.26
N ALA A 345 20.30 -7.41 15.95
CA ALA A 345 20.38 -8.81 16.40
C ALA A 345 19.27 -9.15 17.38
N ALA A 346 18.95 -8.25 18.32
CA ALA A 346 17.85 -8.41 19.25
C ALA A 346 16.48 -8.49 18.53
N LEU A 347 16.23 -7.58 17.59
CA LEU A 347 15.02 -7.56 16.78
C LEU A 347 14.87 -8.85 15.94
N GLN A 348 15.95 -9.37 15.34
CA GLN A 348 15.92 -10.60 14.55
C GLN A 348 15.69 -11.87 15.39
N SER A 349 16.07 -11.87 16.68
CA SER A 349 15.91 -13.02 17.58
C SER A 349 14.52 -13.09 18.21
N TYR A 350 13.77 -12.00 18.25
CA TYR A 350 12.44 -11.95 18.85
C TYR A 350 11.39 -12.68 18.00
N GLU A 351 10.34 -13.20 18.64
CA GLU A 351 9.34 -14.07 17.99
C GLU A 351 8.23 -13.30 17.26
N TRP A 352 8.05 -12.03 17.55
CA TRP A 352 7.09 -11.13 16.92
C TRP A 352 5.65 -11.69 16.88
N PRO A 353 4.99 -11.91 18.02
CA PRO A 353 3.61 -12.42 18.03
C PRO A 353 2.62 -11.52 17.28
N GLY A 354 2.82 -10.20 17.29
CA GLY A 354 2.05 -9.22 16.50
C GLY A 354 2.62 -8.95 15.11
N ASN A 355 3.65 -9.70 14.69
CA ASN A 355 4.28 -9.62 13.37
C ASN A 355 4.72 -8.20 12.96
N VAL A 356 4.48 -7.81 11.72
CA VAL A 356 4.90 -6.51 11.17
C VAL A 356 4.20 -5.34 11.86
N ARG A 357 2.95 -5.53 12.32
CA ARG A 357 2.23 -4.49 13.07
C ARG A 357 2.93 -4.16 14.38
N GLU A 358 3.41 -5.16 15.11
CA GLU A 358 4.16 -4.97 16.35
C GLU A 358 5.51 -4.30 16.09
N LEU A 359 6.25 -4.75 15.06
CA LEU A 359 7.51 -4.14 14.66
C LEU A 359 7.34 -2.65 14.31
N ARG A 360 6.32 -2.33 13.50
CA ARG A 360 6.01 -0.93 13.13
C ARG A 360 5.74 -0.08 14.38
N ASN A 361 4.84 -0.54 15.25
CA ASN A 361 4.50 0.19 16.48
C ASN A 361 5.73 0.39 17.40
N LEU A 362 6.64 -0.60 17.42
CA LEU A 362 7.87 -0.45 18.17
C LEU A 362 8.79 0.62 17.58
N MET A 363 8.99 0.63 16.25
CA MET A 363 9.83 1.62 15.58
C MET A 363 9.28 3.05 15.79
N GLU A 364 7.98 3.21 15.64
CA GLU A 364 7.28 4.48 15.90
C GLU A 364 7.47 4.93 17.35
N ARG A 365 7.27 4.04 18.32
CA ARG A 365 7.46 4.34 19.74
C ARG A 365 8.91 4.73 20.06
N LEU A 366 9.90 4.02 19.51
CA LEU A 366 11.32 4.31 19.75
C LEU A 366 11.70 5.71 19.22
N LEU A 367 11.20 6.08 18.06
CA LEU A 367 11.50 7.39 17.49
C LEU A 367 10.85 8.54 18.26
N ILE A 368 9.61 8.37 18.72
CA ILE A 368 8.83 9.40 19.42
C ILE A 368 9.27 9.55 20.89
N MET A 369 9.43 8.43 21.60
CA MET A 369 9.67 8.43 23.04
C MET A 369 11.14 8.59 23.45
N MET A 370 12.05 8.37 22.52
CA MET A 370 13.50 8.47 22.76
C MET A 370 14.13 9.51 21.80
N PRO A 371 13.86 10.80 22.03
CA PRO A 371 14.44 11.85 21.21
C PRO A 371 15.96 11.80 21.30
N GLY A 372 16.62 11.83 20.15
CA GLY A 372 18.08 11.86 19.99
C GLY A 372 18.45 12.65 18.77
N THR A 373 19.71 12.97 18.61
CA THR A 373 20.23 13.54 17.37
C THR A 373 20.32 12.44 16.30
N GLY A 374 20.22 12.79 15.01
CA GLY A 374 20.31 11.80 13.92
C GLY A 374 21.61 10.95 13.93
N ASN A 375 22.63 11.38 14.68
CA ASN A 375 23.91 10.66 14.83
C ASN A 375 23.90 9.61 15.95
N ASP A 376 22.87 9.59 16.82
CA ASP A 376 22.80 8.62 17.92
C ASP A 376 22.05 7.37 17.49
N PRO A 377 22.69 6.22 17.29
CA PRO A 377 22.01 4.99 16.89
C PRO A 377 21.12 4.48 18.03
N ILE A 378 20.01 3.84 17.65
CA ILE A 378 19.15 3.12 18.59
C ILE A 378 19.84 1.82 18.97
N ARG A 379 20.20 1.68 20.27
CA ARG A 379 20.92 0.51 20.82
C ARG A 379 19.97 -0.51 21.45
N ALA A 380 20.48 -1.71 21.69
CA ALA A 380 19.70 -2.80 22.29
C ALA A 380 19.16 -2.47 23.69
N ASP A 381 19.85 -1.64 24.47
CA ASP A 381 19.43 -1.20 25.81
C ASP A 381 18.22 -0.24 25.75
N MET A 382 17.97 0.37 24.60
CA MET A 382 16.80 1.22 24.35
C MET A 382 15.55 0.41 23.95
N LEU A 383 15.72 -0.87 23.59
CA LEU A 383 14.60 -1.75 23.28
C LEU A 383 13.84 -2.18 24.55
N PRO A 384 12.54 -2.47 24.45
CA PRO A 384 11.79 -3.04 25.58
C PRO A 384 12.45 -4.29 26.14
N SER A 385 12.37 -4.47 27.46
CA SER A 385 12.97 -5.61 28.17
C SER A 385 12.53 -6.98 27.62
N THR A 386 11.30 -7.08 27.10
CA THR A 386 10.78 -8.29 26.45
C THR A 386 11.56 -8.69 25.20
N ILE A 387 12.09 -7.71 24.46
CA ILE A 387 12.87 -7.92 23.23
C ILE A 387 14.35 -8.06 23.60
N SER A 388 14.86 -7.21 24.47
CA SER A 388 16.25 -7.25 24.91
C SER A 388 16.59 -8.52 25.72
N GLN A 389 15.63 -9.10 26.45
CA GLN A 389 15.82 -10.36 27.19
C GLN A 389 15.80 -11.62 26.29
N GLY A 390 15.16 -11.55 25.11
CA GLY A 390 15.22 -12.59 24.09
C GLY A 390 16.49 -12.56 23.25
N ALA A 391 17.26 -11.48 23.32
CA ALA A 391 18.58 -11.44 22.71
C ALA A 391 19.50 -12.43 23.43
N PRO A 392 20.19 -13.31 22.67
CA PRO A 392 21.22 -14.14 23.28
C PRO A 392 22.19 -13.22 24.00
N SER A 393 22.48 -13.56 25.24
CA SER A 393 23.12 -12.71 26.29
C SER A 393 24.53 -12.19 25.97
N MET A 394 24.74 -11.55 24.83
CA MET A 394 25.93 -10.70 24.63
C MET A 394 25.89 -9.46 25.54
N THR A 395 24.67 -8.98 25.87
CA THR A 395 24.48 -7.86 26.82
C THR A 395 24.54 -8.26 28.30
N ARG A 396 24.48 -9.56 28.62
CA ARG A 396 24.69 -10.02 30.00
C ARG A 396 26.16 -10.15 30.39
N LEU A 397 27.09 -9.92 29.47
CA LEU A 397 28.51 -9.67 29.81
C LEU A 397 28.72 -8.32 30.52
N ASN A 398 27.66 -7.62 30.95
CA ASN A 398 27.76 -6.50 31.87
C ASN A 398 28.15 -6.91 33.32
N SER A 399 28.17 -8.19 33.62
CA SER A 399 29.00 -8.71 34.70
C SER A 399 30.27 -9.31 34.12
N GLY A 400 31.10 -8.47 33.50
CA GLY A 400 32.49 -8.83 33.16
C GLY A 400 33.25 -9.46 34.32
N ALA A 401 32.73 -9.35 35.52
CA ALA A 401 33.20 -10.02 36.75
C ALA A 401 33.09 -11.54 36.66
N ASP A 402 32.00 -12.12 36.08
CA ASP A 402 31.82 -13.57 36.07
C ASP A 402 32.69 -14.28 35.03
N VAL A 403 32.91 -13.72 33.87
CA VAL A 403 33.79 -14.31 32.82
C VAL A 403 35.26 -14.11 33.19
N MET A 404 35.59 -12.98 33.82
CA MET A 404 36.96 -12.69 34.32
C MET A 404 37.38 -13.56 35.52
N SER A 405 36.41 -14.18 36.20
CA SER A 405 36.69 -15.11 37.29
C SER A 405 36.95 -16.54 36.83
N LEU A 406 36.66 -16.87 35.54
CA LEU A 406 36.87 -18.19 34.98
C LEU A 406 38.28 -18.41 34.45
N PRO A 407 38.82 -19.64 34.48
CA PRO A 407 40.04 -19.98 33.76
C PRO A 407 39.92 -19.64 32.28
N LEU A 408 40.97 -19.14 31.66
CA LEU A 408 40.98 -18.63 30.28
C LEU A 408 40.38 -19.59 29.25
N ARG A 409 40.57 -20.90 29.46
CA ARG A 409 40.01 -21.95 28.58
C ARG A 409 38.48 -21.99 28.67
N GLU A 410 37.93 -21.98 29.87
CA GLU A 410 36.49 -22.02 30.13
C GLU A 410 35.81 -20.73 29.65
N ALA A 411 36.42 -19.57 29.91
CA ALA A 411 35.96 -18.28 29.47
C ALA A 411 35.88 -18.22 27.93
N ARG A 412 36.89 -18.78 27.25
CA ARG A 412 36.94 -18.88 25.79
C ARG A 412 35.88 -19.82 25.23
N ASP A 413 35.74 -21.03 25.80
CA ASP A 413 34.73 -22.00 25.34
C ASP A 413 33.32 -21.47 25.55
N LEU A 414 33.05 -20.77 26.64
CA LEU A 414 31.78 -20.11 26.91
C LEU A 414 31.48 -19.00 25.86
N PHE A 415 32.45 -18.14 25.58
CA PHE A 415 32.32 -17.08 24.59
C PHE A 415 32.09 -17.64 23.18
N GLU A 416 32.87 -18.65 22.77
CA GLU A 416 32.73 -19.28 21.45
C GLU A 416 31.37 -19.99 21.33
N THR A 417 30.89 -20.68 22.34
CA THR A 417 29.58 -21.33 22.39
C THR A 417 28.46 -20.30 22.18
N GLN A 418 28.48 -19.24 22.99
CA GLN A 418 27.46 -18.18 22.91
C GLN A 418 27.47 -17.48 21.55
N ASN A 419 28.66 -17.10 21.05
CA ASN A 419 28.79 -16.45 19.76
C ASN A 419 28.23 -17.33 18.63
N LEU A 420 28.61 -18.60 18.56
CA LEU A 420 28.15 -19.50 17.51
C LEU A 420 26.66 -19.80 17.61
N GLN A 421 26.08 -19.90 18.79
CA GLN A 421 24.63 -20.03 18.97
C GLN A 421 23.88 -18.82 18.44
N VAL A 422 24.37 -17.60 18.74
CA VAL A 422 23.80 -16.34 18.23
C VAL A 422 23.82 -16.30 16.72
N GLN A 423 24.96 -16.61 16.11
CA GLN A 423 25.09 -16.57 14.65
C GLN A 423 24.25 -17.65 13.97
N LEU A 424 24.14 -18.85 14.56
CA LEU A 424 23.24 -19.91 14.06
C LEU A 424 21.77 -19.45 14.11
N MET A 425 21.31 -18.84 15.18
CA MET A 425 19.96 -18.29 15.28
C MET A 425 19.73 -17.18 14.27
N ARG A 426 20.71 -16.28 14.11
CA ARG A 426 20.67 -15.17 13.15
C ARG A 426 20.43 -15.64 11.71
N PHE A 427 21.04 -16.76 11.32
CA PHE A 427 20.92 -17.35 9.99
C PHE A 427 19.93 -18.53 9.92
N GLY A 428 19.00 -18.61 10.88
CA GLY A 428 17.92 -19.62 10.88
C GLY A 428 18.41 -21.06 10.93
N GLY A 429 19.59 -21.33 11.55
CA GLY A 429 20.20 -22.66 11.59
C GLY A 429 21.00 -23.04 10.34
N ASN A 430 21.14 -22.15 9.37
CA ASN A 430 21.88 -22.42 8.12
C ASN A 430 23.40 -22.40 8.36
N ILE A 431 23.99 -23.60 8.47
CA ILE A 431 25.41 -23.78 8.79
C ILE A 431 26.32 -23.13 7.71
N SER A 432 25.96 -23.18 6.43
CA SER A 432 26.77 -22.61 5.36
C SER A 432 26.86 -21.06 5.42
N ARG A 433 25.74 -20.40 5.66
CA ARG A 433 25.69 -18.93 5.83
C ARG A 433 26.39 -18.50 7.12
N THR A 434 26.20 -19.26 8.20
CA THR A 434 26.89 -19.02 9.47
C THR A 434 28.41 -19.17 9.31
N ALA A 435 28.88 -20.24 8.64
CA ALA A 435 30.29 -20.49 8.39
C ALA A 435 30.97 -19.36 7.59
N SER A 436 30.28 -18.89 6.53
CA SER A 436 30.74 -17.74 5.74
C SER A 436 30.87 -16.47 6.57
N PHE A 437 29.90 -16.20 7.46
CA PHE A 437 29.90 -15.01 8.33
C PHE A 437 31.01 -15.04 9.40
N VAL A 438 31.23 -16.20 10.05
CA VAL A 438 32.27 -16.37 11.06
C VAL A 438 33.66 -16.66 10.47
N CYS A 439 33.81 -16.55 9.15
CA CYS A 439 35.04 -16.80 8.40
C CYS A 439 35.64 -18.19 8.68
N MET A 440 34.79 -19.22 8.75
CA MET A 440 35.19 -20.62 8.96
C MET A 440 34.72 -21.50 7.79
N GLU A 441 35.44 -22.59 7.53
CA GLU A 441 34.93 -23.62 6.63
C GLU A 441 33.69 -24.33 7.25
N ARG A 442 32.71 -24.71 6.41
CA ARG A 442 31.48 -25.39 6.86
C ARG A 442 31.79 -26.64 7.72
N SER A 443 32.77 -27.43 7.30
CA SER A 443 33.22 -28.65 7.99
C SER A 443 33.85 -28.35 9.34
N ALA A 444 34.60 -27.26 9.43
CA ALA A 444 35.26 -26.80 10.67
C ALA A 444 34.21 -26.26 11.65
N LEU A 445 33.24 -25.49 11.20
CA LEU A 445 32.13 -24.99 11.99
C LEU A 445 31.31 -26.16 12.58
N HIS A 446 30.95 -27.14 11.75
CA HIS A 446 30.17 -28.31 12.20
C HIS A 446 30.88 -29.11 13.29
N ARG A 447 32.18 -29.35 13.13
CA ARG A 447 32.98 -30.00 14.17
C ARG A 447 33.02 -29.19 15.45
N LYS A 448 33.18 -27.88 15.36
CA LYS A 448 33.23 -26.97 16.50
C LYS A 448 31.91 -26.91 17.25
N LEU A 449 30.77 -26.86 16.54
CA LEU A 449 29.44 -26.91 17.16
C LEU A 449 29.20 -28.21 17.92
N LYS A 450 29.62 -29.32 17.35
CA LYS A 450 29.53 -30.64 18.02
C LYS A 450 30.43 -30.71 19.24
N GLN A 451 31.63 -30.16 19.18
CA GLN A 451 32.57 -30.10 20.31
C GLN A 451 32.04 -29.23 21.47
N LEU A 452 31.31 -28.16 21.17
CA LEU A 452 30.74 -27.23 22.13
C LEU A 452 29.30 -27.62 22.57
N GLY A 453 28.80 -28.78 22.13
CA GLY A 453 27.48 -29.30 22.53
C GLY A 453 26.29 -28.52 21.98
N VAL A 454 26.46 -27.74 20.89
CA VAL A 454 25.41 -26.96 20.25
C VAL A 454 24.67 -27.84 19.23
N THR A 455 23.41 -28.16 19.52
CA THR A 455 22.55 -28.96 18.63
C THR A 455 22.09 -28.14 17.41
N THR A 456 22.23 -28.73 16.23
CA THR A 456 21.78 -28.13 14.96
C THR A 456 20.47 -28.76 14.46
N ASN A 457 19.71 -28.09 13.60
CA ASN A 457 18.49 -28.69 13.03
C ASN A 457 18.73 -29.94 12.19
N GLU A 458 19.96 -30.17 11.70
CA GLU A 458 20.35 -31.40 10.99
C GLU A 458 20.41 -32.61 11.95
N ASP A 459 20.63 -32.41 13.23
CA ASP A 459 20.67 -33.49 14.26
C ASP A 459 19.27 -33.92 14.73
N ARG A 460 18.20 -33.24 14.31
CA ARG A 460 16.79 -33.54 14.64
C ARG A 460 16.02 -34.33 13.58
N ALA A 461 16.65 -34.75 12.49
CA ALA A 461 15.99 -35.62 11.51
C ALA A 461 15.74 -37.01 12.14
N PRO A 462 14.51 -37.55 12.10
CA PRO A 462 14.24 -38.88 12.62
C PRO A 462 14.96 -39.92 11.76
N ALA A 463 15.63 -40.85 12.41
CA ALA A 463 16.25 -42.00 11.80
C ALA A 463 15.22 -42.74 10.91
N SER A 464 15.49 -42.79 9.61
CA SER A 464 14.68 -43.52 8.63
C SER A 464 14.61 -45.00 9.02
N SER A 465 13.38 -45.49 9.13
CA SER A 465 12.98 -46.88 9.24
C SER A 465 13.76 -47.77 8.30
N THR A 466 14.43 -48.75 8.83
CA THR A 466 14.95 -49.96 8.16
C THR A 466 13.80 -50.74 7.53
N PRO A 467 13.90 -51.23 6.30
CA PRO A 467 12.91 -52.15 5.74
C PRO A 467 13.13 -53.52 6.37
N VAL A 468 12.10 -54.05 7.02
CA VAL A 468 12.02 -55.46 7.40
C VAL A 468 11.68 -56.23 6.15
N SER A 469 12.66 -57.07 5.73
CA SER A 469 12.44 -58.17 4.79
C SER A 469 11.73 -59.31 5.56
N GLY A 470 10.66 -59.79 4.98
CA GLY A 470 9.91 -60.95 5.38
C GLY A 470 8.69 -61.14 4.53
#